data_6d39e6f68bb427b10510fedbd69b411f
#
_entry.id   6d39e6f68bb427b10510fedbd69b411f
#
_cell.length_a   1.000
_cell.length_b   1.000
_cell.length_c   1.000
_cell.angle_alpha   90.00
_cell.angle_beta   90.00
_cell.angle_gamma   90.00
#
_symmetry.space_group_name_H-M   'P 1'
#
loop_
_entity.id
_entity.type
_entity.pdbx_description
1 polymer ?
#
loop_
_entity_poly.entity_id
_entity_poly.type
_entity_poly.pdbx_seq_one_letter_code
_entity_poly.pdbx_strand_id
1 'polypeptide(L)'
;FWSITHVESNEFVGLIGLGDELQLLHSNYNLGYWVRSKFRRQGITIRSVNAILQWLNSRNEFFRIEITVHPHNIAGLATAASVCNDWDGELVEEFIGIEISNRTVPHRIHIIDINRGGNN
;
A
#
# COMPACT_ATOMS: atom_id res chain seq x y z
N PHE A 1 3.08 11.70 3.74
CA PHE A 1 1.77 11.62 3.07
C PHE A 1 1.79 12.32 1.73
N TRP A 2 1.05 11.77 0.80
CA TRP A 2 0.80 12.37 -0.49
C TRP A 2 -0.70 12.49 -0.68
N SER A 3 -1.16 13.67 -1.10
CA SER A 3 -2.54 13.83 -1.54
C SER A 3 -2.64 13.51 -3.03
N ILE A 4 -3.76 12.91 -3.41
CA ILE A 4 -4.07 12.62 -4.80
C ILE A 4 -5.10 13.65 -5.26
N THR A 5 -4.79 14.34 -6.33
CA THR A 5 -5.67 15.37 -6.90
C THR A 5 -5.98 15.02 -8.35
N HIS A 6 -7.24 15.19 -8.74
CA HIS A 6 -7.66 14.97 -10.13
C HIS A 6 -7.15 16.08 -11.03
N VAL A 7 -6.47 15.69 -12.11
CA VAL A 7 -5.75 16.65 -12.97
C VAL A 7 -6.69 17.68 -13.60
N GLU A 8 -7.83 17.23 -14.08
CA GLU A 8 -8.75 18.12 -14.82
C GLU A 8 -9.60 18.99 -13.90
N SER A 9 -10.16 18.43 -12.84
CA SER A 9 -11.10 19.14 -11.97
C SER A 9 -10.42 19.77 -10.75
N ASN A 10 -9.18 19.40 -10.47
CA ASN A 10 -8.45 19.81 -9.28
C ASN A 10 -9.12 19.35 -7.97
N GLU A 11 -10.00 18.36 -8.05
CA GLU A 11 -10.66 17.82 -6.87
C GLU A 11 -9.72 16.93 -6.08
N PHE A 12 -9.88 16.95 -4.76
CA PHE A 12 -9.18 16.02 -3.88
C PHE A 12 -9.75 14.61 -4.07
N VAL A 13 -8.88 13.65 -4.34
CA VAL A 13 -9.26 12.25 -4.60
C VAL A 13 -9.01 11.36 -3.40
N GLY A 14 -7.86 11.48 -2.77
CA GLY A 14 -7.50 10.60 -1.67
C GLY A 14 -6.11 10.87 -1.11
N LEU A 15 -5.66 9.96 -0.27
CA LEU A 15 -4.36 10.05 0.41
C LEU A 15 -3.59 8.74 0.28
N ILE A 16 -2.27 8.86 0.22
CA ILE A 16 -1.36 7.73 0.38
C ILE A 16 -0.35 8.08 1.46
N GLY A 17 -0.09 7.16 2.36
CA GLY A 17 0.89 7.34 3.41
C GLY A 17 1.89 6.21 3.47
N LEU A 18 3.14 6.53 3.75
CA LEU A 18 4.17 5.60 4.17
C LEU A 18 4.46 5.92 5.63
N GLY A 19 4.12 5.00 6.51
CA GLY A 19 4.33 5.16 7.94
C GLY A 19 5.20 4.07 8.50
N ASP A 20 5.75 4.30 9.68
CA ASP A 20 6.59 3.34 10.38
C ASP A 20 5.90 2.73 11.60
N GLU A 21 4.58 2.89 11.72
CA GLU A 21 3.84 2.50 12.91
C GLU A 21 3.45 1.02 12.96
N LEU A 22 3.28 0.37 11.82
CA LEU A 22 2.85 -1.03 11.73
C LEU A 22 3.88 -1.90 11.02
N GLN A 23 5.07 -1.99 11.59
CA GLN A 23 6.17 -2.77 11.02
C GLN A 23 6.11 -4.21 11.51
N LEU A 24 5.04 -4.92 11.16
CA LEU A 24 4.74 -6.25 11.69
C LEU A 24 5.77 -7.31 11.27
N LEU A 25 6.40 -7.13 10.11
CA LEU A 25 7.37 -8.08 9.56
C LEU A 25 8.75 -7.45 9.39
N HIS A 26 9.12 -6.53 10.27
CA HIS A 26 10.40 -5.82 10.23
C HIS A 26 10.64 -5.10 8.90
N SER A 27 9.57 -4.55 8.34
CA SER A 27 9.65 -3.75 7.12
C SER A 27 10.11 -2.33 7.41
N ASN A 28 10.51 -1.60 6.37
CA ASN A 28 10.86 -0.19 6.50
C ASN A 28 9.62 0.67 6.71
N TYR A 29 8.55 0.38 5.96
CA TYR A 29 7.34 1.19 5.98
C TYR A 29 6.10 0.33 5.83
N ASN A 30 5.00 0.85 6.37
CA ASN A 30 3.66 0.37 6.08
C ASN A 30 3.01 1.37 5.11
N LEU A 31 2.49 0.87 4.00
CA LEU A 31 1.81 1.67 3.00
C LEU A 31 0.31 1.62 3.24
N GLY A 32 -0.28 2.79 3.45
CA GLY A 32 -1.72 2.92 3.54
C GLY A 32 -2.25 3.84 2.45
N TYR A 33 -3.48 3.62 2.03
CA TYR A 33 -4.13 4.46 1.04
C TYR A 33 -5.63 4.55 1.31
N TRP A 34 -6.18 5.67 0.92
CA TRP A 34 -7.61 5.92 1.01
C TRP A 34 -8.04 6.77 -0.17
N VAL A 35 -9.17 6.42 -0.76
CA VAL A 35 -9.72 7.17 -1.90
C VAL A 35 -11.20 7.42 -1.68
N ARG A 36 -11.66 8.61 -2.06
CA ARG A 36 -13.08 8.96 -1.99
C ARG A 36 -13.90 8.02 -2.87
N SER A 37 -15.08 7.65 -2.38
CA SER A 37 -15.97 6.71 -3.07
C SER A 37 -16.24 7.09 -4.53
N LYS A 38 -16.37 8.39 -4.79
CA LYS A 38 -16.60 8.95 -6.13
C LYS A 38 -15.54 8.54 -7.14
N PHE A 39 -14.31 8.30 -6.69
CA PHE A 39 -13.17 8.02 -7.56
C PHE A 39 -12.72 6.57 -7.54
N ARG A 40 -13.47 5.69 -6.88
CA ARG A 40 -13.15 4.26 -6.85
C ARG A 40 -13.33 3.62 -8.22
N ARG A 41 -12.62 2.51 -8.44
CA ARG A 41 -12.70 1.69 -9.68
C ARG A 41 -12.24 2.41 -10.94
N GLN A 42 -11.42 3.45 -10.81
CA GLN A 42 -10.86 4.17 -11.94
C GLN A 42 -9.36 3.93 -12.11
N GLY A 43 -8.78 3.03 -11.32
CA GLY A 43 -7.35 2.74 -11.35
C GLY A 43 -6.48 3.86 -10.80
N ILE A 44 -7.06 4.89 -10.22
CA ILE A 44 -6.31 6.05 -9.70
C ILE A 44 -5.40 5.65 -8.55
N THR A 45 -5.92 4.87 -7.61
CA THR A 45 -5.14 4.42 -6.46
C THR A 45 -3.95 3.58 -6.89
N ILE A 46 -4.18 2.63 -7.78
CA ILE A 46 -3.12 1.74 -8.29
C ILE A 46 -2.02 2.56 -8.97
N ARG A 47 -2.38 3.49 -9.85
CA ARG A 47 -1.41 4.35 -10.54
C ARG A 47 -0.64 5.24 -9.56
N SER A 48 -1.32 5.77 -8.57
CA SER A 48 -0.70 6.64 -7.56
C SER A 48 0.27 5.86 -6.67
N VAL A 49 -0.13 4.69 -6.21
CA VAL A 49 0.75 3.81 -5.42
C VAL A 49 1.97 3.42 -6.24
N ASN A 50 1.77 3.00 -7.48
CA ASN A 50 2.89 2.63 -8.37
C ASN A 50 3.85 3.79 -8.59
N ALA A 51 3.36 5.03 -8.70
CA ALA A 51 4.21 6.21 -8.84
C ALA A 51 5.11 6.40 -7.60
N ILE A 52 4.57 6.18 -6.42
CA ILE A 52 5.34 6.28 -5.17
C ILE A 52 6.38 5.16 -5.09
N LEU A 53 6.02 3.95 -5.45
CA LEU A 53 6.95 2.82 -5.45
C LEU A 53 8.06 3.02 -6.48
N GLN A 54 7.75 3.58 -7.65
CA GLN A 54 8.77 3.94 -8.63
C GLN A 54 9.71 5.02 -8.11
N TRP A 55 9.21 5.99 -7.37
CA TRP A 55 10.03 6.99 -6.73
C TRP A 55 10.98 6.36 -5.71
N LEU A 56 10.50 5.44 -4.87
CA LEU A 56 11.35 4.69 -3.96
C LEU A 56 12.39 3.86 -4.71
N ASN A 57 11.97 3.22 -5.80
CA ASN A 57 12.88 2.43 -6.63
C ASN A 57 14.03 3.29 -7.21
N SER A 58 13.75 4.55 -7.54
CA SER A 58 14.74 5.46 -8.10
C SER A 58 15.81 5.89 -7.09
N ARG A 59 15.58 5.66 -5.81
CA ARG A 59 16.52 6.02 -4.75
C ARG A 59 17.70 5.05 -4.60
N ASN A 60 17.65 3.92 -5.29
CA ASN A 60 18.69 2.88 -5.23
C ASN A 60 18.98 2.36 -3.82
N GLU A 61 17.97 2.37 -2.95
CA GLU A 61 18.04 1.81 -1.62
C GLU A 61 17.06 0.64 -1.52
N PHE A 62 17.37 -0.34 -0.67
CA PHE A 62 16.44 -1.42 -0.40
C PHE A 62 15.33 -0.94 0.53
N PHE A 63 14.09 -1.19 0.13
CA PHE A 63 12.91 -0.93 0.98
C PHE A 63 12.03 -2.17 1.01
N ARG A 64 11.61 -2.57 2.19
CA ARG A 64 10.55 -3.56 2.35
C ARG A 64 9.29 -2.83 2.78
N ILE A 65 8.25 -2.96 1.98
CA ILE A 65 6.99 -2.25 2.17
C ILE A 65 5.91 -3.26 2.56
N GLU A 66 5.24 -3.03 3.68
CA GLU A 66 4.05 -3.80 4.06
C GLU A 66 2.80 -3.08 3.59
N ILE A 67 1.83 -3.84 3.11
CA ILE A 67 0.47 -3.35 2.88
C ILE A 67 -0.46 -4.22 3.72
N THR A 68 -1.15 -3.61 4.66
CA THR A 68 -2.06 -4.29 5.59
C THR A 68 -3.49 -3.91 5.24
N VAL A 69 -4.33 -4.89 4.95
CA VAL A 69 -5.69 -4.65 4.48
C VAL A 69 -6.68 -5.48 5.28
N HIS A 70 -7.76 -4.84 5.74
CA HIS A 70 -8.85 -5.56 6.39
C HIS A 70 -9.52 -6.50 5.38
N PRO A 71 -9.85 -7.75 5.77
CA PRO A 71 -10.44 -8.75 4.85
C PRO A 71 -11.76 -8.31 4.20
N HIS A 72 -12.50 -7.42 4.84
CA HIS A 72 -13.77 -6.92 4.30
C HIS A 72 -13.59 -5.72 3.36
N ASN A 73 -12.40 -5.17 3.28
CA ASN A 73 -12.10 -4.08 2.35
C ASN A 73 -11.77 -4.66 0.97
N ILE A 74 -12.80 -5.02 0.22
CA ILE A 74 -12.67 -5.70 -1.08
C ILE A 74 -11.86 -4.86 -2.07
N ALA A 75 -12.16 -3.56 -2.15
CA ALA A 75 -11.43 -2.65 -3.05
C ALA A 75 -9.97 -2.53 -2.65
N GLY A 76 -9.68 -2.45 -1.35
CA GLY A 76 -8.31 -2.39 -0.84
C GLY A 76 -7.54 -3.67 -1.12
N LEU A 77 -8.17 -4.84 -0.98
CA LEU A 77 -7.56 -6.13 -1.30
C LEU A 77 -7.22 -6.23 -2.80
N ALA A 78 -8.13 -5.79 -3.66
CA ALA A 78 -7.90 -5.79 -5.09
C ALA A 78 -6.74 -4.86 -5.48
N THR A 79 -6.66 -3.69 -4.88
CA THR A 79 -5.55 -2.76 -5.09
C THR A 79 -4.23 -3.36 -4.63
N ALA A 80 -4.18 -3.93 -3.43
CA ALA A 80 -2.97 -4.56 -2.90
C ALA A 80 -2.50 -5.71 -3.79
N ALA A 81 -3.42 -6.56 -4.23
CA ALA A 81 -3.11 -7.68 -5.12
C ALA A 81 -2.53 -7.20 -6.45
N SER A 82 -3.12 -6.15 -7.05
CA SER A 82 -2.65 -5.59 -8.31
C SER A 82 -1.26 -4.97 -8.18
N VAL A 83 -1.03 -4.20 -7.12
CA VAL A 83 0.28 -3.60 -6.85
C VAL A 83 1.33 -4.67 -6.59
N CYS A 84 1.00 -5.69 -5.80
CA CYS A 84 1.91 -6.81 -5.59
C CYS A 84 2.28 -7.52 -6.89
N ASN A 85 1.30 -7.72 -7.76
CA ASN A 85 1.57 -8.34 -9.06
C ASN A 85 2.54 -7.50 -9.91
N ASP A 86 2.39 -6.18 -9.88
CA ASP A 86 3.26 -5.27 -10.64
C ASP A 86 4.70 -5.23 -10.11
N TRP A 87 4.90 -5.52 -8.84
CA TRP A 87 6.19 -5.40 -8.16
C TRP A 87 6.75 -6.74 -7.65
N ASP A 88 6.21 -7.85 -8.12
CA ASP A 88 6.61 -9.19 -7.66
C ASP A 88 6.51 -9.35 -6.15
N GLY A 89 5.54 -8.69 -5.56
CA GLY A 89 5.23 -8.83 -4.14
C GLY A 89 4.43 -10.09 -3.85
N GLU A 90 4.18 -10.33 -2.58
CA GLU A 90 3.45 -11.53 -2.17
C GLU A 90 2.51 -11.27 -1.00
N LEU A 91 1.45 -12.07 -0.92
CA LEU A 91 0.62 -12.17 0.26
C LEU A 91 1.34 -13.08 1.25
N VAL A 92 1.82 -12.51 2.34
CA VAL A 92 2.65 -13.24 3.32
C VAL A 92 1.78 -13.85 4.41
N GLU A 93 0.76 -13.13 4.86
CA GLU A 93 -0.12 -13.59 5.92
C GLU A 93 -1.57 -13.18 5.63
N GLU A 94 -2.48 -14.16 5.66
CA GLU A 94 -3.89 -13.91 5.39
C GLU A 94 -4.65 -13.45 6.63
N PHE A 95 -4.21 -13.86 7.81
CA PHE A 95 -4.92 -13.58 9.05
C PHE A 95 -3.94 -13.23 10.15
N ILE A 96 -3.54 -11.98 10.24
CA ILE A 96 -2.81 -11.48 11.38
C ILE A 96 -3.75 -10.63 12.24
N GLY A 97 -3.71 -10.84 13.55
CA GLY A 97 -4.53 -10.05 14.46
C GLY A 97 -3.93 -8.69 14.73
N ILE A 98 -4.69 -7.65 14.44
CA ILE A 98 -4.35 -6.28 14.82
C ILE A 98 -5.37 -5.80 15.82
N GLU A 99 -4.91 -5.30 16.96
CA GLU A 99 -5.79 -4.82 18.01
C GLU A 99 -6.32 -3.42 17.65
N ILE A 100 -7.64 -3.32 17.54
CA ILE A 100 -8.33 -2.07 17.26
C ILE A 100 -9.48 -1.94 18.25
N SER A 101 -9.47 -0.87 19.05
CA SER A 101 -10.53 -0.60 20.03
C SER A 101 -10.82 -1.81 20.95
N ASN A 102 -9.78 -2.44 21.49
CA ASN A 102 -9.84 -3.62 22.36
C ASN A 102 -10.38 -4.86 21.67
N ARG A 103 -10.34 -4.91 20.34
CA ARG A 103 -10.74 -6.08 19.55
C ARG A 103 -9.59 -6.49 18.65
N THR A 104 -9.34 -7.79 18.58
CA THR A 104 -8.39 -8.33 17.62
C THR A 104 -9.09 -8.50 16.27
N VAL A 105 -8.63 -7.79 15.27
CA VAL A 105 -9.22 -7.80 13.93
C VAL A 105 -8.23 -8.46 12.97
N PRO A 106 -8.65 -9.50 12.23
CA PRO A 106 -7.76 -10.14 11.26
C PRO A 106 -7.49 -9.19 10.09
N HIS A 107 -6.25 -9.21 9.61
CA HIS A 107 -5.83 -8.44 8.44
C HIS A 107 -5.01 -9.31 7.52
N ARG A 108 -4.95 -8.94 6.26
CA ARG A 108 -4.04 -9.54 5.29
C ARG A 108 -2.80 -8.67 5.14
N ILE A 109 -1.64 -9.31 5.11
CA ILE A 109 -0.37 -8.60 4.97
C ILE A 109 0.29 -8.97 3.65
N HIS A 110 0.59 -7.95 2.87
CA HIS A 110 1.31 -8.06 1.62
C HIS A 110 2.70 -7.44 1.80
N ILE A 111 3.70 -8.02 1.15
CA ILE A 111 5.08 -7.53 1.19
C ILE A 111 5.55 -7.23 -0.23
N ILE A 112 6.15 -6.07 -0.40
CA ILE A 112 6.81 -5.67 -1.64
C ILE A 112 8.24 -5.26 -1.30
N ASP A 113 9.22 -5.90 -1.91
CA ASP A 113 10.62 -5.55 -1.76
C ASP A 113 11.06 -4.71 -2.97
N ILE A 114 11.52 -3.50 -2.70
CA ILE A 114 12.00 -2.55 -3.69
C ILE A 114 13.52 -2.58 -3.70
N ASN A 115 14.13 -2.75 -4.86
CA ASN A 115 15.59 -2.82 -5.05
C ASN A 115 16.25 -4.00 -4.34
N ARG A 116 15.53 -5.10 -4.15
CA ARG A 116 16.08 -6.30 -3.54
C ARG A 116 17.20 -6.87 -4.41
N GLY A 117 18.42 -6.86 -3.86
CA GLY A 117 19.60 -7.35 -4.57
C GLY A 117 20.04 -6.49 -5.75
N GLY A 118 19.35 -5.38 -6.03
CA GLY A 118 19.64 -4.55 -7.18
C GLY A 118 20.73 -3.51 -6.95
N ASN A 119 21.18 -3.34 -5.74
CA ASN A 119 22.18 -2.33 -5.37
C ASN A 119 23.55 -2.89 -5.12
N ASN A 120 23.81 -3.91 -5.77
CA ASN A 120 25.09 -4.60 -5.59
C ASN A 120 26.20 -3.89 -6.32
#